data_fe4be460c1e6f5b98ae2940a3657e14c
#
_entry.id   fe4be460c1e6f5b98ae2940a3657e14c
#
_cell.length_a   1.000
_cell.length_b   1.000
_cell.length_c   1.000
_cell.angle_alpha   90.00
_cell.angle_beta   90.00
_cell.angle_gamma   90.00
#
_symmetry.space_group_name_H-M   'P 1'
#
loop_
_entity.id
_entity.type
_entity.pdbx_description
1 polymer ?
#
loop_
_entity_poly.entity_id
_entity_poly.type
_entity_poly.pdbx_seq_one_letter_code
_entity_poly.pdbx_strand_id
1 'polypeptide(L)'
;MTGFVYAIGDETGRVKIGWSQQPIRRLTKISSDCSSVVTLLGIVPAFRSQESEVHKLLSPWQINREWFRHEGLVATFVSMLMKPKPVIVPCNDRVLEDASKLSVSEIIAAKGGPAAFAAKVKRRPGAVRAWKHRNYFPRDAWPEIIKAFPD
;
A
#
# COMPACT_ATOMS: atom_id res chain seq x y z
N MET A 1 -2.29 4.35 -16.65
CA MET A 1 -3.47 4.36 -15.77
C MET A 1 -3.01 4.35 -14.32
N THR A 2 -3.52 5.28 -13.53
CA THR A 2 -3.32 5.35 -12.08
C THR A 2 -4.30 4.44 -11.37
N GLY A 3 -3.87 3.81 -10.30
CA GLY A 3 -4.66 2.96 -9.42
C GLY A 3 -3.99 2.92 -8.06
N PHE A 4 -4.08 1.80 -7.37
CA PHE A 4 -3.54 1.63 -6.03
C PHE A 4 -2.79 0.32 -5.92
N VAL A 5 -1.62 0.34 -5.31
CA VAL A 5 -1.04 -0.85 -4.69
C VAL A 5 -1.74 -1.03 -3.36
N TYR A 6 -2.19 -2.24 -3.09
CA TYR A 6 -2.90 -2.61 -1.87
C TYR A 6 -2.20 -3.76 -1.15
N ALA A 7 -2.38 -3.84 0.15
CA ALA A 7 -2.01 -4.99 0.97
C ALA A 7 -3.26 -5.53 1.67
N ILE A 8 -3.49 -6.82 1.53
CA ILE A 8 -4.59 -7.57 2.15
C ILE A 8 -3.97 -8.65 3.03
N GLY A 9 -4.31 -8.64 4.32
CA GLY A 9 -3.90 -9.69 5.27
C GLY A 9 -4.93 -10.77 5.43
N ASP A 10 -4.48 -11.99 5.71
CA ASP A 10 -5.33 -13.09 6.13
C ASP A 10 -5.08 -13.47 7.61
N GLU A 11 -5.94 -14.34 8.15
CA GLU A 11 -5.85 -14.82 9.55
C GLU A 11 -4.58 -15.64 9.84
N THR A 12 -3.88 -16.11 8.82
CA THR A 12 -2.65 -16.89 8.97
C THR A 12 -1.39 -16.03 9.02
N GLY A 13 -1.53 -14.71 9.02
CA GLY A 13 -0.41 -13.77 9.03
C GLY A 13 0.27 -13.62 7.67
N ARG A 14 -0.38 -13.99 6.57
CA ARG A 14 0.11 -13.74 5.21
C ARG A 14 -0.46 -12.43 4.68
N VAL A 15 0.30 -11.77 3.83
CA VAL A 15 -0.08 -10.53 3.18
C VAL A 15 -0.06 -10.72 1.67
N LYS A 16 -1.19 -10.42 1.02
CA LYS A 16 -1.27 -10.32 -0.43
C LYS A 16 -1.02 -8.87 -0.84
N ILE A 17 -0.07 -8.67 -1.74
CA ILE A 17 0.24 -7.37 -2.33
C ILE A 17 -0.13 -7.41 -3.81
N GLY A 18 -0.92 -6.44 -4.24
CA GLY A 18 -1.37 -6.35 -5.62
C GLY A 18 -1.71 -4.93 -6.04
N TRP A 19 -2.08 -4.76 -7.30
CA TRP A 19 -2.52 -3.48 -7.85
C TRP A 19 -3.96 -3.56 -8.37
N SER A 20 -4.74 -2.52 -8.13
CA SER A 20 -6.09 -2.37 -8.66
C SER A 20 -6.50 -0.91 -8.78
N GLN A 21 -7.35 -0.59 -9.74
CA GLN A 21 -8.05 0.70 -9.77
C GLN A 21 -9.17 0.77 -8.74
N GLN A 22 -9.68 -0.38 -8.28
CA GLN A 22 -10.76 -0.52 -7.32
C GLN A 22 -10.39 -1.55 -6.24
N PRO A 23 -9.48 -1.22 -5.30
CA PRO A 23 -8.95 -2.16 -4.32
C PRO A 23 -10.03 -2.79 -3.44
N ILE A 24 -11.08 -2.05 -3.12
CA ILE A 24 -12.19 -2.55 -2.31
C ILE A 24 -12.97 -3.66 -3.04
N ARG A 25 -13.30 -3.43 -4.29
CA ARG A 25 -13.97 -4.43 -5.14
C ARG A 25 -13.10 -5.68 -5.30
N ARG A 26 -11.78 -5.48 -5.35
CA ARG A 26 -10.81 -6.57 -5.38
C ARG A 26 -10.79 -7.34 -4.08
N LEU A 27 -10.86 -6.66 -2.92
CA LEU A 27 -10.98 -7.29 -1.60
C LEU A 27 -12.22 -8.20 -1.53
N THR A 28 -13.39 -7.71 -1.93
CA THR A 28 -14.63 -8.50 -1.95
C THR A 28 -14.47 -9.77 -2.79
N LYS A 29 -13.87 -9.65 -3.98
CA LYS A 29 -13.61 -10.82 -4.82
C LYS A 29 -12.66 -11.81 -4.17
N ILE A 30 -11.56 -11.33 -3.58
CA ILE A 30 -10.59 -12.18 -2.88
C ILE A 30 -11.24 -12.87 -1.67
N SER A 31 -12.08 -12.15 -0.92
CA SER A 31 -12.84 -12.72 0.20
C SER A 31 -13.78 -13.83 -0.23
N SER A 32 -14.40 -13.71 -1.41
CA SER A 32 -15.27 -14.76 -1.97
C SER A 32 -14.49 -15.97 -2.48
N ASP A 33 -13.27 -15.76 -2.98
CA ASP A 33 -12.41 -16.81 -3.54
C ASP A 33 -11.58 -17.53 -2.45
N CYS A 34 -11.46 -16.94 -1.26
CA CYS A 34 -10.71 -17.48 -0.13
C CYS A 34 -11.65 -18.03 0.95
N SER A 35 -11.31 -19.18 1.51
CA SER A 35 -12.00 -19.75 2.68
C SER A 35 -11.64 -19.05 4.00
N SER A 36 -10.70 -18.11 3.97
CA SER A 36 -10.22 -17.37 5.15
C SER A 36 -10.72 -15.93 5.13
N VAL A 37 -10.98 -15.38 6.30
CA VAL A 37 -11.29 -13.95 6.45
C VAL A 37 -10.08 -13.13 6.01
N VAL A 38 -10.31 -12.14 5.15
CA VAL A 38 -9.27 -11.24 4.64
C VAL A 38 -9.59 -9.80 5.02
N THR A 39 -8.55 -9.04 5.34
CA THR A 39 -8.66 -7.64 5.78
C THR A 39 -7.78 -6.75 4.92
N LEU A 40 -8.28 -5.60 4.49
CA LEU A 40 -7.47 -4.60 3.82
C LEU A 40 -6.57 -3.89 4.85
N LEU A 41 -5.27 -4.15 4.75
CA LEU A 41 -4.26 -3.57 5.66
C LEU A 41 -3.89 -2.14 5.25
N GLY A 42 -3.91 -1.84 3.95
CA GLY A 42 -3.64 -0.50 3.47
C GLY A 42 -3.59 -0.41 1.94
N ILE A 43 -3.56 0.84 1.47
CA ILE A 43 -3.45 1.18 0.03
C ILE A 43 -2.52 2.36 -0.16
N VAL A 44 -1.96 2.50 -1.35
CA VAL A 44 -1.21 3.68 -1.78
C VAL A 44 -1.45 3.95 -3.27
N PRO A 45 -1.70 5.20 -3.67
CA PRO A 45 -1.79 5.54 -5.09
C PRO A 45 -0.52 5.16 -5.85
N ALA A 46 -0.66 4.40 -6.93
CA ALA A 46 0.46 3.86 -7.68
C ALA A 46 0.09 3.52 -9.12
N PHE A 47 1.09 3.48 -10.00
CA PHE A 47 0.96 2.88 -11.32
C PHE A 47 1.13 1.36 -11.23
N ARG A 48 0.55 0.63 -12.18
CA ARG A 48 0.65 -0.83 -12.23
C ARG A 48 2.10 -1.34 -12.27
N SER A 49 3.00 -0.61 -12.92
CA SER A 49 4.42 -0.96 -12.98
C SER A 49 5.11 -0.98 -11.61
N GLN A 50 4.59 -0.23 -10.64
CA GLN A 50 5.16 -0.15 -9.30
C GLN A 50 4.86 -1.39 -8.45
N GLU A 51 3.77 -2.10 -8.72
CA GLU A 51 3.49 -3.41 -8.12
C GLU A 51 4.66 -4.39 -8.36
N SER A 52 5.13 -4.48 -9.61
CA SER A 52 6.24 -5.36 -9.95
C SER A 52 7.54 -5.00 -9.24
N GLU A 53 7.80 -3.72 -9.01
CA GLU A 53 8.97 -3.27 -8.26
C GLU A 53 8.86 -3.59 -6.77
N VAL A 54 7.66 -3.40 -6.20
CA VAL A 54 7.39 -3.80 -4.81
C VAL A 54 7.57 -5.31 -4.65
N HIS A 55 7.05 -6.13 -5.57
CA HIS A 55 7.24 -7.59 -5.54
C HIS A 55 8.72 -8.00 -5.61
N LYS A 56 9.52 -7.38 -6.48
CA LYS A 56 10.96 -7.63 -6.56
C LYS A 56 11.67 -7.29 -5.25
N LEU A 57 11.34 -6.15 -4.64
CA LEU A 57 11.93 -5.69 -3.40
C LEU A 57 11.58 -6.63 -2.23
N LEU A 58 10.36 -7.16 -2.20
CA LEU A 58 9.84 -8.01 -1.15
C LEU A 58 10.04 -9.51 -1.42
N SER A 59 10.69 -9.87 -2.54
CA SER A 59 10.88 -11.27 -2.97
C SER A 59 11.47 -12.21 -1.90
N PRO A 60 12.38 -11.79 -0.98
CA PRO A 60 12.88 -12.68 0.08
C PRO A 60 11.79 -13.20 1.04
N TRP A 61 10.69 -12.50 1.15
CA TRP A 61 9.55 -12.88 2.01
C TRP A 61 8.38 -13.48 1.22
N GLN A 62 8.53 -13.67 -0.09
CA GLN A 62 7.48 -14.23 -0.94
C GLN A 62 7.23 -15.71 -0.61
N ILE A 63 5.98 -16.05 -0.38
CA ILE A 63 5.52 -17.43 -0.15
C ILE A 63 5.05 -18.05 -1.46
N ASN A 64 4.18 -17.35 -2.16
CA ASN A 64 3.59 -17.81 -3.41
C ASN A 64 3.02 -16.62 -4.19
N ARG A 65 3.42 -16.45 -5.47
CA ARG A 65 2.92 -15.41 -6.39
C ARG A 65 2.86 -14.02 -5.76
N GLU A 66 1.68 -13.59 -5.31
CA GLU A 66 1.39 -12.27 -4.73
C GLU A 66 1.26 -12.31 -3.19
N TRP A 67 1.56 -13.45 -2.56
CA TRP A 67 1.49 -13.65 -1.11
C TRP A 67 2.87 -13.64 -0.47
N PHE A 68 2.99 -12.94 0.64
CA PHE A 68 4.22 -12.69 1.39
C PHE A 68 4.03 -12.99 2.87
N ARG A 69 5.12 -13.33 3.57
CA ARG A 69 5.14 -13.36 5.03
C ARG A 69 5.05 -11.94 5.57
N HIS A 70 4.23 -11.70 6.60
CA HIS A 70 4.08 -10.38 7.22
C HIS A 70 5.21 -10.10 8.20
N GLU A 71 6.43 -10.04 7.72
CA GLU A 71 7.65 -9.82 8.51
C GLU A 71 8.68 -9.01 7.72
N GLY A 72 9.67 -8.44 8.42
CA GLY A 72 10.76 -7.68 7.82
C GLY A 72 10.27 -6.52 6.95
N LEU A 73 10.78 -6.41 5.73
CA LEU A 73 10.39 -5.33 4.81
C LEU A 73 8.91 -5.37 4.41
N VAL A 74 8.24 -6.51 4.48
CA VAL A 74 6.79 -6.59 4.20
C VAL A 74 6.00 -5.88 5.30
N ALA A 75 6.33 -6.12 6.57
CA ALA A 75 5.71 -5.42 7.69
C ALA A 75 5.96 -3.90 7.61
N THR A 76 7.20 -3.51 7.33
CA THR A 76 7.55 -2.10 7.09
C THR A 76 6.75 -1.50 5.93
N PHE A 77 6.63 -2.20 4.81
CA PHE A 77 5.83 -1.73 3.67
C PHE A 77 4.37 -1.54 4.06
N VAL A 78 3.77 -2.53 4.74
CA VAL A 78 2.37 -2.46 5.19
C VAL A 78 2.13 -1.29 6.15
N SER A 79 3.06 -1.02 7.08
CA SER A 79 2.94 0.11 8.01
C SER A 79 2.97 1.48 7.34
N MET A 80 3.58 1.55 6.17
CA MET A 80 3.63 2.78 5.37
C MET A 80 2.38 3.03 4.55
N LEU A 81 1.62 1.98 4.26
CA LEU A 81 0.37 2.12 3.52
C LEU A 81 -0.63 2.90 4.37
N MET A 82 -1.45 3.69 3.71
CA MET A 82 -2.56 4.34 4.39
C MET A 82 -3.55 3.27 4.85
N LYS A 83 -3.76 3.23 6.16
CA LYS A 83 -4.80 2.38 6.75
C LYS A 83 -6.15 3.03 6.44
N PRO A 84 -6.96 2.48 5.53
CA PRO A 84 -8.35 2.85 5.49
C PRO A 84 -8.94 2.57 6.87
N LYS A 85 -9.93 3.34 7.30
CA LYS A 85 -10.74 2.95 8.47
C LYS A 85 -11.06 1.47 8.30
N PRO A 86 -10.95 0.63 9.35
CA PRO A 86 -11.04 -0.81 9.21
C PRO A 86 -12.32 -1.18 8.48
N VAL A 87 -12.14 -1.60 7.25
CA VAL A 87 -13.21 -2.12 6.44
C VAL A 87 -13.23 -3.62 6.69
N ILE A 88 -13.97 -3.99 7.72
CA ILE A 88 -14.44 -5.36 7.86
C ILE A 88 -15.53 -5.52 6.80
N VAL A 89 -15.26 -6.28 5.76
CA VAL A 89 -16.30 -6.68 4.80
C VAL A 89 -17.06 -7.84 5.45
N PRO A 90 -18.26 -7.61 6.03
CA PRO A 90 -19.18 -8.71 6.27
C PRO A 90 -19.56 -9.30 4.91
N CYS A 91 -19.88 -10.56 4.85
CA CYS A 91 -20.31 -11.27 3.63
C CYS A 91 -21.59 -10.72 2.96
N ASN A 92 -21.90 -9.45 3.12
CA ASN A 92 -23.06 -8.77 2.53
C ASN A 92 -22.69 -7.46 1.87
N ASP A 93 -23.00 -7.40 0.59
CA ASP A 93 -22.83 -6.32 -0.40
C ASP A 93 -23.31 -4.93 0.05
N ARG A 94 -22.56 -4.20 0.87
CA ARG A 94 -22.81 -2.73 0.95
C ARG A 94 -21.56 -1.95 1.34
N VAL A 95 -21.13 -1.12 0.37
CA VAL A 95 -20.55 0.22 0.48
C VAL A 95 -19.12 0.34 1.00
N LEU A 96 -18.24 0.67 0.05
CA LEU A 96 -16.94 1.24 0.36
C LEU A 96 -16.54 2.28 -0.70
N GLU A 97 -17.20 3.44 -0.65
CA GLU A 97 -16.86 4.57 -1.55
C GLU A 97 -15.66 5.40 -1.07
N ASP A 98 -15.17 5.21 0.16
CA ASP A 98 -14.26 6.17 0.80
C ASP A 98 -12.76 5.89 0.61
N ALA A 99 -12.36 4.68 0.22
CA ALA A 99 -10.93 4.35 0.04
C ALA A 99 -10.31 4.97 -1.22
N SER A 100 -11.12 5.39 -2.19
CA SER A 100 -10.65 6.03 -3.41
C SER A 100 -10.14 7.46 -3.23
N LYS A 101 -10.35 8.05 -2.06
CA LYS A 101 -9.98 9.44 -1.75
C LYS A 101 -8.61 9.60 -1.10
N LEU A 102 -7.94 8.50 -0.75
CA LEU A 102 -6.63 8.58 -0.11
C LEU A 102 -5.56 9.09 -1.08
N SER A 103 -4.80 10.08 -0.63
CA SER A 103 -3.82 10.78 -1.47
C SER A 103 -2.39 10.66 -0.91
N VAL A 104 -1.40 10.77 -1.80
CA VAL A 104 0.01 10.89 -1.41
C VAL A 104 0.23 12.09 -0.48
N SER A 105 -0.60 13.14 -0.60
CA SER A 105 -0.60 14.30 0.29
C SER A 105 -0.83 13.92 1.75
N GLU A 106 -1.79 13.04 2.00
CA GLU A 106 -2.14 12.57 3.36
C GLU A 106 -1.05 11.67 3.93
N ILE A 107 -0.46 10.79 3.10
CA ILE A 107 0.69 9.97 3.52
C ILE A 107 1.85 10.86 3.99
N ILE A 108 2.22 11.85 3.18
CA ILE A 108 3.31 12.77 3.51
C ILE A 108 2.97 13.58 4.76
N ALA A 109 1.72 14.04 4.92
CA ALA A 109 1.27 14.77 6.10
C ALA A 109 1.34 13.92 7.37
N ALA A 110 0.86 12.68 7.32
CA ALA A 110 0.91 11.74 8.45
C ALA A 110 2.33 11.39 8.91
N LYS A 111 3.32 11.51 8.03
CA LYS A 111 4.75 11.28 8.33
C LYS A 111 5.53 12.58 8.64
N GLY A 112 4.86 13.65 9.07
CA GLY A 112 5.48 14.90 9.51
C GLY A 112 5.62 15.98 8.43
N GLY A 113 4.94 15.80 7.31
CA GLY A 113 4.92 16.79 6.23
C GLY A 113 6.08 16.68 5.22
N PRO A 114 6.07 17.49 4.15
CA PRO A 114 7.00 17.35 3.03
C PRO A 114 8.48 17.49 3.40
N ALA A 115 8.82 18.35 4.34
CA ALA A 115 10.21 18.59 4.75
C ALA A 115 10.75 17.41 5.56
N ALA A 116 10.00 16.94 6.56
CA ALA A 116 10.37 15.81 7.39
C ALA A 116 10.43 14.50 6.57
N PHE A 117 9.44 14.30 5.69
CA PHE A 117 9.41 13.17 4.77
C PHE A 117 10.64 13.19 3.84
N ALA A 118 10.96 14.33 3.22
CA ALA A 118 12.09 14.50 2.32
C ALA A 118 13.44 14.20 3.00
N ALA A 119 13.62 14.66 4.24
CA ALA A 119 14.83 14.38 5.01
C ALA A 119 15.01 12.88 5.25
N LYS A 120 13.94 12.16 5.59
CA LYS A 120 14.00 10.71 5.84
C LYS A 120 14.28 9.90 4.57
N VAL A 121 13.66 10.25 3.44
CA VAL A 121 13.89 9.57 2.15
C VAL A 121 15.09 10.12 1.38
N LYS A 122 15.91 10.96 1.98
CA LYS A 122 17.11 11.57 1.38
C LYS A 122 16.84 12.26 0.02
N ARG A 123 15.68 12.91 -0.09
CA ARG A 123 15.27 13.65 -1.30
C ARG A 123 15.09 15.14 -1.01
N ARG A 124 15.14 15.97 -2.04
CA ARG A 124 14.88 17.40 -1.91
C ARG A 124 13.40 17.66 -1.58
N PRO A 125 13.06 18.61 -0.67
CA PRO A 125 11.66 18.93 -0.35
C PRO A 125 10.80 19.28 -1.56
N GLY A 126 11.41 19.90 -2.60
CA GLY A 126 10.73 20.19 -3.87
C GLY A 126 10.27 18.93 -4.62
N ALA A 127 11.07 17.85 -4.61
CA ALA A 127 10.69 16.59 -5.23
C ALA A 127 9.46 15.97 -4.51
N VAL A 128 9.47 16.00 -3.17
CA VAL A 128 8.35 15.48 -2.36
C VAL A 128 7.07 16.31 -2.58
N ARG A 129 7.19 17.63 -2.73
CA ARG A 129 6.05 18.48 -3.10
C ARG A 129 5.50 18.12 -4.48
N ALA A 130 6.36 17.84 -5.45
CA ALA A 130 5.94 17.39 -6.78
C ALA A 130 5.19 16.04 -6.71
N TRP A 131 5.61 15.10 -5.85
CA TRP A 131 4.91 13.85 -5.63
C TRP A 131 3.50 14.08 -5.07
N LYS A 132 3.37 15.01 -4.12
CA LYS A 132 2.09 15.45 -3.59
C LYS A 132 1.14 15.96 -4.68
N HIS A 133 1.62 16.83 -5.56
CA HIS A 133 0.81 17.37 -6.66
C HIS A 133 0.40 16.31 -7.69
N ARG A 134 1.30 15.39 -8.01
CA ARG A 134 1.05 14.32 -8.97
C ARG A 134 0.26 13.15 -8.38
N ASN A 135 0.07 13.12 -7.07
CA ASN A 135 -0.58 12.07 -6.31
C ASN A 135 0.00 10.67 -6.56
N TYR A 136 1.33 10.57 -6.73
CA TYR A 136 2.04 9.30 -6.79
C TYR A 136 3.49 9.44 -6.32
N PHE A 137 4.07 8.33 -5.82
CA PHE A 137 5.51 8.22 -5.58
C PHE A 137 6.21 7.70 -6.83
N PRO A 138 7.32 8.31 -7.30
CA PRO A 138 8.05 7.80 -8.45
C PRO A 138 8.66 6.43 -8.14
N ARG A 139 8.85 5.64 -9.19
CA ARG A 139 9.34 4.26 -9.11
C ARG A 139 10.64 4.11 -8.34
N ASP A 140 11.58 5.02 -8.58
CA ASP A 140 12.91 5.05 -7.96
C ASP A 140 12.91 5.49 -6.49
N ALA A 141 11.81 6.04 -5.99
CA ALA A 141 11.69 6.47 -4.61
C ALA A 141 11.24 5.34 -3.65
N TRP A 142 10.59 4.29 -4.15
CA TRP A 142 10.03 3.22 -3.32
C TRP A 142 11.04 2.54 -2.40
N PRO A 143 12.24 2.13 -2.85
CA PRO A 143 13.21 1.51 -1.97
C PRO A 143 13.66 2.41 -0.82
N GLU A 144 13.79 3.72 -1.08
CA GLU A 144 14.18 4.70 -0.08
C GLU A 144 13.04 4.97 0.90
N ILE A 145 11.81 5.08 0.40
CA ILE A 145 10.61 5.27 1.21
C ILE A 145 10.44 4.09 2.18
N ILE A 146 10.50 2.86 1.70
CA ILE A 146 10.32 1.68 2.55
C ILE A 146 11.42 1.59 3.61
N LYS A 147 12.67 1.92 3.27
CA LYS A 147 13.78 1.93 4.23
C LYS A 147 13.73 3.08 5.25
N ALA A 148 13.13 4.21 4.87
CA ALA A 148 13.10 5.42 5.70
C ALA A 148 12.09 5.37 6.85
N PHE A 149 11.10 4.47 6.77
CA PHE A 149 10.02 4.35 7.74
C PHE A 149 9.87 2.91 8.23
N PRO A 150 10.94 2.33 8.84
CA PRO A 150 10.79 1.09 9.59
C PRO A 150 9.84 1.36 10.77
N ASP A 151 9.12 0.37 11.19
CA ASP A 151 8.24 0.44 12.38
C ASP A 151 9.01 0.79 13.64
#